data_8c79b21435cb49631678b230c1f9507a
#
_entry.id   8c79b21435cb49631678b230c1f9507a
#
_cell.length_a   1.000
_cell.length_b   1.000
_cell.length_c   1.000
_cell.angle_alpha   90.00
_cell.angle_beta   90.00
_cell.angle_gamma   90.00
#
_symmetry.space_group_name_H-M   'P 1'
#
loop_
_entity.id
_entity.type
_entity.pdbx_description
1 polymer ?
#
loop_
_entity_poly.entity_id
_entity_poly.type
_entity_poly.pdbx_seq_one_letter_code
_entity_poly.pdbx_strand_id
1 'polypeptide(L)'
;MERRVVTVDPEALLAEVARLRGEVATLEARVEELDRLANMDSLVPVANRRGLIAQLDMMIARFDRHGTPGALLFVDVDGLKALNDAFGHAAGDAALIHLTEMMVASVRQTDMVARIGGDEFAILLDHADDRSACETAARLADRVAGCEFCFEGKCLPLSIAIGFTHLQSGDSAVAVLDRADEAMYREKDAA
;
A
#
# COMPACT_ATOMS: atom_id res chain seq x y z
N MET A 1 -7.06 -67.10 -4.78
CA MET A 1 -6.97 -65.70 -4.34
C MET A 1 -6.99 -64.85 -5.61
N GLU A 2 -8.17 -64.48 -6.09
CA GLU A 2 -8.36 -63.72 -7.34
C GLU A 2 -7.99 -62.24 -7.09
N ARG A 3 -7.02 -61.74 -7.85
CA ARG A 3 -6.70 -60.31 -7.91
C ARG A 3 -7.81 -59.61 -8.66
N ARG A 4 -8.67 -58.88 -7.96
CA ARG A 4 -9.65 -57.97 -8.59
C ARG A 4 -8.86 -56.85 -9.26
N VAL A 5 -8.75 -56.94 -10.57
CA VAL A 5 -8.20 -55.82 -11.42
C VAL A 5 -9.30 -54.76 -11.42
N VAL A 6 -9.05 -53.65 -10.75
CA VAL A 6 -9.91 -52.45 -10.83
C VAL A 6 -9.60 -51.80 -12.13
N THR A 7 -10.43 -52.00 -13.15
CA THR A 7 -10.37 -51.29 -14.44
C THR A 7 -10.92 -49.87 -14.19
N VAL A 8 -10.03 -48.88 -14.17
CA VAL A 8 -10.43 -47.47 -14.12
C VAL A 8 -10.88 -47.10 -15.55
N ASP A 9 -12.09 -46.59 -15.67
CA ASP A 9 -12.61 -46.06 -16.95
C ASP A 9 -11.85 -44.73 -17.26
N PRO A 10 -11.11 -44.66 -18.40
CA PRO A 10 -10.33 -43.49 -18.76
C PRO A 10 -11.19 -42.24 -18.99
N GLU A 11 -12.43 -42.40 -19.48
CA GLU A 11 -13.34 -41.28 -19.76
C GLU A 11 -13.87 -40.70 -18.41
N ALA A 12 -14.23 -41.56 -17.48
CA ALA A 12 -14.62 -41.13 -16.13
C ALA A 12 -13.49 -40.43 -15.41
N LEU A 13 -12.24 -40.91 -15.56
CA LEU A 13 -11.07 -40.28 -14.97
C LEU A 13 -10.80 -38.90 -15.60
N LEU A 14 -10.91 -38.76 -16.92
CA LEU A 14 -10.76 -37.47 -17.60
C LEU A 14 -11.82 -36.45 -17.19
N ALA A 15 -13.08 -36.90 -17.04
CA ALA A 15 -14.18 -36.08 -16.58
C ALA A 15 -13.91 -35.57 -15.14
N GLU A 16 -13.43 -36.45 -14.24
CA GLU A 16 -13.11 -36.11 -12.87
C GLU A 16 -11.92 -35.16 -12.78
N VAL A 17 -10.88 -35.36 -13.62
CA VAL A 17 -9.76 -34.41 -13.71
C VAL A 17 -10.22 -33.03 -14.18
N ALA A 18 -11.11 -32.97 -15.17
CA ALA A 18 -11.66 -31.69 -15.64
C ALA A 18 -12.48 -30.99 -14.55
N ARG A 19 -13.31 -31.75 -13.82
CA ARG A 19 -14.09 -31.23 -12.70
C ARG A 19 -13.19 -30.67 -11.58
N LEU A 20 -12.18 -31.43 -11.15
CA LEU A 20 -11.24 -31.02 -10.10
C LEU A 20 -10.42 -29.78 -10.50
N ARG A 21 -10.00 -29.69 -11.77
CA ARG A 21 -9.34 -28.50 -12.28
C ARG A 21 -10.24 -27.27 -12.22
N GLY A 22 -11.51 -27.41 -12.54
CA GLY A 22 -12.50 -26.33 -12.40
C GLY A 22 -12.69 -25.89 -10.94
N GLU A 23 -12.74 -26.85 -10.00
CA GLU A 23 -12.82 -26.54 -8.57
C GLU A 23 -11.54 -25.81 -8.06
N VAL A 24 -10.36 -26.29 -8.45
CA VAL A 24 -9.08 -25.63 -8.10
C VAL A 24 -9.05 -24.20 -8.59
N ALA A 25 -9.38 -23.96 -9.87
CA ALA A 25 -9.40 -22.59 -10.42
C ALA A 25 -10.40 -21.68 -9.67
N THR A 26 -11.56 -22.22 -9.28
CA THR A 26 -12.55 -21.47 -8.49
C THR A 26 -12.05 -21.14 -7.10
N LEU A 27 -11.37 -22.08 -6.44
CA LEU A 27 -10.79 -21.88 -5.10
C LEU A 27 -9.61 -20.91 -5.15
N GLU A 28 -8.75 -21.00 -6.16
CA GLU A 28 -7.64 -20.06 -6.39
C GLU A 28 -8.15 -18.63 -6.55
N ALA A 29 -9.15 -18.40 -7.42
CA ALA A 29 -9.77 -17.09 -7.60
C ALA A 29 -10.40 -16.55 -6.30
N ARG A 30 -10.97 -17.44 -5.49
CA ARG A 30 -11.54 -17.05 -4.20
C ARG A 30 -10.47 -16.70 -3.16
N VAL A 31 -9.35 -17.39 -3.15
CA VAL A 31 -8.18 -17.06 -2.31
C VAL A 31 -7.61 -15.71 -2.71
N GLU A 32 -7.39 -15.46 -4.01
CA GLU A 32 -6.92 -14.16 -4.51
C GLU A 32 -7.84 -13.00 -4.11
N GLU A 33 -9.16 -13.19 -4.23
CA GLU A 33 -10.13 -12.17 -3.82
C GLU A 33 -10.11 -11.94 -2.30
N LEU A 34 -10.02 -13.00 -1.49
CA LEU A 34 -9.90 -12.87 -0.03
C LEU A 34 -8.60 -12.17 0.37
N ASP A 35 -7.49 -12.49 -0.28
CA ASP A 35 -6.20 -11.81 -0.06
C ASP A 35 -6.28 -10.34 -0.44
N ARG A 36 -6.93 -10.01 -1.56
CA ARG A 36 -7.18 -8.62 -1.96
C ARG A 36 -8.01 -7.89 -0.91
N LEU A 37 -9.14 -8.43 -0.49
CA LEU A 37 -10.00 -7.84 0.54
C LEU A 37 -9.30 -7.69 1.89
N ALA A 38 -8.39 -8.58 2.22
CA ALA A 38 -7.64 -8.53 3.47
C ALA A 38 -6.51 -7.50 3.47
N ASN A 39 -5.91 -7.19 2.32
CA ASN A 39 -4.67 -6.43 2.22
C ASN A 39 -4.79 -5.10 1.45
N MET A 40 -5.96 -4.80 0.84
CA MET A 40 -6.21 -3.54 0.14
C MET A 40 -7.14 -2.62 0.93
N ASP A 41 -7.02 -1.31 0.69
CA ASP A 41 -7.94 -0.31 1.24
C ASP A 41 -9.29 -0.34 0.51
N SER A 42 -10.35 0.03 1.20
CA SER A 42 -11.72 -0.01 0.65
C SER A 42 -12.09 1.20 -0.19
N LEU A 43 -11.43 2.34 0.02
CA LEU A 43 -11.69 3.59 -0.70
C LEU A 43 -10.77 3.76 -1.91
N VAL A 44 -9.48 3.42 -1.75
CA VAL A 44 -8.45 3.67 -2.75
C VAL A 44 -7.71 2.36 -3.14
N PRO A 45 -7.27 2.23 -4.42
CA PRO A 45 -6.68 0.97 -4.92
C PRO A 45 -5.21 0.80 -4.49
N VAL A 46 -4.93 0.95 -3.20
CA VAL A 46 -3.60 0.76 -2.60
C VAL A 46 -3.70 -0.20 -1.41
N ALA A 47 -2.56 -0.65 -0.90
CA ALA A 47 -2.54 -1.51 0.26
C ALA A 47 -3.19 -0.83 1.49
N ASN A 48 -3.79 -1.63 2.36
CA ASN A 48 -4.19 -1.18 3.68
C ASN A 48 -3.03 -1.36 4.69
N ARG A 49 -3.26 -1.00 5.96
CA ARG A 49 -2.27 -1.17 7.04
C ARG A 49 -1.73 -2.59 7.14
N ARG A 50 -2.57 -3.61 6.93
CA ARG A 50 -2.15 -5.01 7.01
C ARG A 50 -1.23 -5.39 5.86
N GLY A 51 -1.56 -5.00 4.64
CA GLY A 51 -0.72 -5.22 3.46
C GLY A 51 0.62 -4.50 3.59
N LEU A 52 0.63 -3.27 4.12
CA LEU A 52 1.85 -2.52 4.43
C LEU A 52 2.77 -3.28 5.38
N ILE A 53 2.24 -3.74 6.54
CA ILE A 53 3.03 -4.46 7.55
C ILE A 53 3.64 -5.72 6.95
N ALA A 54 2.87 -6.52 6.21
CA ALA A 54 3.37 -7.74 5.58
C ALA A 54 4.52 -7.46 4.61
N GLN A 55 4.43 -6.41 3.80
CA GLN A 55 5.50 -6.02 2.88
C GLN A 55 6.73 -5.46 3.61
N LEU A 56 6.51 -4.65 4.65
CA LEU A 56 7.58 -4.07 5.46
C LEU A 56 8.37 -5.16 6.18
N ASP A 57 7.72 -6.17 6.75
CA ASP A 57 8.39 -7.32 7.37
C ASP A 57 9.28 -8.08 6.37
N MET A 58 8.81 -8.24 5.12
CA MET A 58 9.63 -8.85 4.06
C MET A 58 10.83 -7.98 3.70
N MET A 59 10.69 -6.66 3.66
CA MET A 59 11.79 -5.73 3.39
C MET A 59 12.82 -5.75 4.51
N ILE A 60 12.39 -5.74 5.78
CA ILE A 60 13.26 -5.87 6.97
C ILE A 60 14.06 -7.16 6.91
N ALA A 61 13.38 -8.30 6.68
CA ALA A 61 14.06 -9.60 6.57
C ALA A 61 15.08 -9.65 5.43
N ARG A 62 14.83 -8.93 4.32
CA ARG A 62 15.74 -8.80 3.18
C ARG A 62 16.94 -7.90 3.52
N PHE A 63 16.69 -6.79 4.23
CA PHE A 63 17.74 -5.92 4.75
C PHE A 63 18.67 -6.67 5.69
N ASP A 64 18.14 -7.38 6.69
CA ASP A 64 18.94 -8.15 7.66
C ASP A 64 19.80 -9.24 7.02
N ARG A 65 19.28 -9.88 5.96
CA ARG A 65 19.98 -10.99 5.29
C ARG A 65 20.99 -10.53 4.24
N HIS A 66 20.67 -9.46 3.51
CA HIS A 66 21.41 -9.07 2.30
C HIS A 66 21.92 -7.63 2.32
N GLY A 67 21.55 -6.83 3.34
CA GLY A 67 21.87 -5.41 3.39
C GLY A 67 21.13 -4.58 2.32
N THR A 68 20.04 -5.11 1.75
CA THR A 68 19.27 -4.38 0.72
C THR A 68 18.64 -3.15 1.34
N PRO A 69 19.00 -1.92 0.93
CA PRO A 69 18.46 -0.71 1.53
C PRO A 69 16.97 -0.55 1.21
N GLY A 70 16.26 0.12 2.09
CA GLY A 70 14.87 0.48 1.91
C GLY A 70 14.48 1.60 2.87
N ALA A 71 13.44 2.34 2.50
CA ALA A 71 12.93 3.44 3.30
C ALA A 71 11.41 3.39 3.40
N LEU A 72 10.88 3.97 4.46
CA LEU A 72 9.46 4.22 4.64
C LEU A 72 9.24 5.72 4.73
N LEU A 73 8.33 6.25 3.91
CA LEU A 73 7.76 7.58 4.04
C LEU A 73 6.42 7.45 4.75
N PHE A 74 6.21 8.23 5.81
CA PHE A 74 4.91 8.41 6.45
C PHE A 74 4.33 9.74 5.98
N VAL A 75 3.09 9.71 5.51
CA VAL A 75 2.44 10.86 4.87
C VAL A 75 1.10 11.12 5.57
N ASP A 76 0.87 12.35 5.94
CA ASP A 76 -0.39 12.80 6.54
C ASP A 76 -0.99 13.93 5.68
N VAL A 77 -2.29 13.86 5.42
CA VAL A 77 -3.00 14.85 4.60
C VAL A 77 -3.49 15.99 5.49
N ASP A 78 -2.98 17.19 5.22
CA ASP A 78 -3.32 18.36 6.01
C ASP A 78 -4.77 18.81 5.76
N GLY A 79 -5.45 19.18 6.85
CA GLY A 79 -6.74 19.82 6.77
C GLY A 79 -7.90 18.98 6.24
N LEU A 80 -7.76 17.65 6.09
CA LEU A 80 -8.82 16.77 5.58
C LEU A 80 -10.13 16.91 6.39
N LYS A 81 -10.03 17.06 7.72
CA LYS A 81 -11.18 17.28 8.57
C LYS A 81 -11.91 18.60 8.23
N ALA A 82 -11.17 19.68 8.08
CA ALA A 82 -11.76 20.98 7.71
C ALA A 82 -12.41 20.94 6.33
N LEU A 83 -11.80 20.22 5.38
CA LEU A 83 -12.37 19.99 4.06
C LEU A 83 -13.68 19.19 4.15
N ASN A 84 -13.72 18.12 4.96
CA ASN A 84 -14.95 17.34 5.21
C ASN A 84 -16.05 18.18 5.86
N ASP A 85 -15.70 19.00 6.85
CA ASP A 85 -16.65 19.86 7.57
C ASP A 85 -17.24 20.93 6.66
N ALA A 86 -16.47 21.45 5.69
CA ALA A 86 -16.89 22.50 4.77
C ALA A 86 -17.65 21.99 3.52
N PHE A 87 -17.28 20.79 2.99
CA PHE A 87 -17.76 20.28 1.69
C PHE A 87 -18.35 18.87 1.77
N GLY A 88 -18.41 18.28 2.97
CA GLY A 88 -18.91 16.92 3.19
C GLY A 88 -17.88 15.82 2.92
N HIS A 89 -18.16 14.62 3.43
CA HIS A 89 -17.25 13.46 3.31
C HIS A 89 -16.94 13.07 1.86
N ALA A 90 -17.87 13.29 0.94
CA ALA A 90 -17.63 13.00 -0.49
C ALA A 90 -16.48 13.84 -1.06
N ALA A 91 -16.28 15.08 -0.59
CA ALA A 91 -15.14 15.92 -0.99
C ALA A 91 -13.82 15.38 -0.43
N GLY A 92 -13.81 14.93 0.84
CA GLY A 92 -12.65 14.30 1.44
C GLY A 92 -12.28 12.98 0.77
N ASP A 93 -13.26 12.13 0.46
CA ASP A 93 -13.04 10.89 -0.28
C ASP A 93 -12.44 11.17 -1.67
N ALA A 94 -12.96 12.18 -2.39
CA ALA A 94 -12.42 12.59 -3.68
C ALA A 94 -10.98 13.14 -3.56
N ALA A 95 -10.67 13.91 -2.51
CA ALA A 95 -9.32 14.38 -2.23
C ALA A 95 -8.35 13.24 -1.97
N LEU A 96 -8.75 12.25 -1.16
CA LEU A 96 -7.94 11.06 -0.87
C LEU A 96 -7.68 10.22 -2.12
N ILE A 97 -8.69 10.04 -2.98
CA ILE A 97 -8.53 9.34 -4.26
C ILE A 97 -7.51 10.09 -5.14
N HIS A 98 -7.67 11.41 -5.29
CA HIS A 98 -6.76 12.23 -6.08
C HIS A 98 -5.32 12.20 -5.57
N LEU A 99 -5.12 12.36 -4.25
CA LEU A 99 -3.80 12.25 -3.63
C LEU A 99 -3.18 10.85 -3.82
N THR A 100 -3.98 9.79 -3.71
CA THR A 100 -3.51 8.43 -3.95
C THR A 100 -2.99 8.23 -5.37
N GLU A 101 -3.71 8.74 -6.37
CA GLU A 101 -3.26 8.71 -7.77
C GLU A 101 -1.93 9.44 -7.97
N MET A 102 -1.77 10.59 -7.30
CA MET A 102 -0.51 11.35 -7.33
C MET A 102 0.64 10.59 -6.67
N MET A 103 0.41 9.96 -5.51
CA MET A 103 1.40 9.14 -4.81
C MET A 103 1.84 7.96 -5.67
N VAL A 104 0.88 7.19 -6.21
CA VAL A 104 1.17 6.03 -7.07
C VAL A 104 1.93 6.46 -8.33
N ALA A 105 1.57 7.58 -8.95
CA ALA A 105 2.27 8.10 -10.13
C ALA A 105 3.67 8.71 -9.81
N SER A 106 4.00 8.90 -8.53
CA SER A 106 5.27 9.46 -8.07
C SER A 106 6.30 8.41 -7.63
N VAL A 107 5.92 7.15 -7.57
CA VAL A 107 6.77 6.03 -7.14
C VAL A 107 6.97 5.01 -8.25
N ARG A 108 7.94 4.10 -8.07
CA ARG A 108 8.24 3.03 -9.03
C ARG A 108 7.29 1.84 -8.81
N GLN A 109 7.21 0.95 -9.79
CA GLN A 109 6.41 -0.29 -9.68
C GLN A 109 6.89 -1.23 -8.56
N THR A 110 8.15 -1.11 -8.15
CA THR A 110 8.73 -1.88 -7.02
C THR A 110 8.39 -1.30 -5.66
N ASP A 111 7.94 -0.05 -5.63
CA ASP A 111 7.56 0.65 -4.41
C ASP A 111 6.09 0.36 -4.09
N MET A 112 5.71 0.53 -2.85
CA MET A 112 4.32 0.29 -2.42
C MET A 112 3.75 1.55 -1.78
N VAL A 113 2.54 1.91 -2.18
CA VAL A 113 1.71 2.91 -1.49
C VAL A 113 0.67 2.16 -0.65
N ALA A 114 0.44 2.63 0.56
CA ALA A 114 -0.57 2.08 1.47
C ALA A 114 -1.30 3.21 2.20
N ARG A 115 -2.58 2.99 2.52
CA ARG A 115 -3.35 3.85 3.41
C ARG A 115 -3.45 3.18 4.78
N ILE A 116 -2.97 3.88 5.82
CA ILE A 116 -2.87 3.33 7.19
C ILE A 116 -4.11 3.66 8.00
N GLY A 117 -4.65 4.85 7.82
CA GLY A 117 -5.77 5.41 8.56
C GLY A 117 -6.58 6.38 7.72
N GLY A 118 -7.36 7.25 8.35
CA GLY A 118 -8.26 8.21 7.68
C GLY A 118 -7.55 9.10 6.65
N ASP A 119 -6.54 9.83 7.10
CA ASP A 119 -5.70 10.79 6.37
C ASP A 119 -4.23 10.38 6.30
N GLU A 120 -3.89 9.21 6.82
CA GLU A 120 -2.53 8.70 6.92
C GLU A 120 -2.21 7.70 5.81
N PHE A 121 -1.07 7.91 5.16
CA PHE A 121 -0.52 7.01 4.14
C PHE A 121 0.92 6.63 4.49
N ALA A 122 1.38 5.54 3.91
CA ALA A 122 2.77 5.15 3.91
C ALA A 122 3.22 4.77 2.51
N ILE A 123 4.50 5.04 2.24
CA ILE A 123 5.15 4.63 0.98
C ILE A 123 6.40 3.84 1.34
N LEU A 124 6.47 2.58 0.90
CA LEU A 124 7.67 1.77 0.99
C LEU A 124 8.49 1.96 -0.29
N LEU A 125 9.72 2.39 -0.12
CA LEU A 125 10.68 2.55 -1.21
C LEU A 125 11.68 1.38 -1.17
N ASP A 126 11.63 0.52 -2.18
CA ASP A 126 12.56 -0.59 -2.31
C ASP A 126 13.90 -0.11 -2.91
N HIS A 127 15.03 -0.61 -2.40
CA HIS A 127 16.37 -0.21 -2.84
C HIS A 127 16.61 1.32 -2.74
N ALA A 128 16.07 1.98 -1.70
CA ALA A 128 16.19 3.40 -1.49
C ALA A 128 17.24 3.73 -0.42
N ASP A 129 18.21 4.56 -0.77
CA ASP A 129 19.13 5.22 0.15
C ASP A 129 18.57 6.57 0.65
N ASP A 130 19.29 7.24 1.56
CA ASP A 130 18.91 8.53 2.15
C ASP A 130 18.55 9.57 1.10
N ARG A 131 19.36 9.65 0.06
CA ARG A 131 19.19 10.64 -0.99
C ARG A 131 17.94 10.39 -1.81
N SER A 132 17.71 9.16 -2.24
CA SER A 132 16.55 8.79 -3.06
C SER A 132 15.23 8.90 -2.28
N ALA A 133 15.23 8.61 -0.97
CA ALA A 133 14.07 8.80 -0.12
C ALA A 133 13.73 10.28 0.05
N CYS A 134 14.74 11.13 0.36
CA CYS A 134 14.58 12.59 0.47
C CYS A 134 14.10 13.21 -0.85
N GLU A 135 14.71 12.86 -1.99
CA GLU A 135 14.30 13.34 -3.31
C GLU A 135 12.86 12.93 -3.65
N THR A 136 12.45 11.72 -3.24
CA THR A 136 11.07 11.24 -3.48
C THR A 136 10.07 11.98 -2.62
N ALA A 137 10.37 12.21 -1.33
CA ALA A 137 9.53 12.98 -0.43
C ALA A 137 9.36 14.42 -0.93
N ALA A 138 10.46 15.13 -1.25
CA ALA A 138 10.41 16.50 -1.76
C ALA A 138 9.61 16.59 -3.06
N ARG A 139 9.87 15.72 -4.03
CA ARG A 139 9.14 15.69 -5.30
C ARG A 139 7.64 15.45 -5.11
N LEU A 140 7.26 14.60 -4.17
CA LEU A 140 5.86 14.33 -3.86
C LEU A 140 5.20 15.55 -3.21
N ALA A 141 5.83 16.19 -2.24
CA ALA A 141 5.34 17.40 -1.59
C ALA A 141 5.14 18.55 -2.61
N ASP A 142 6.14 18.80 -3.44
CA ASP A 142 6.08 19.82 -4.51
C ASP A 142 4.94 19.55 -5.49
N ARG A 143 4.76 18.28 -5.87
CA ARG A 143 3.71 17.89 -6.79
C ARG A 143 2.32 18.07 -6.20
N VAL A 144 2.12 17.76 -4.92
CA VAL A 144 0.84 17.97 -4.22
C VAL A 144 0.58 19.47 -4.05
N ALA A 145 1.57 20.25 -3.62
CA ALA A 145 1.42 21.70 -3.46
C ALA A 145 1.11 22.42 -4.77
N GLY A 146 1.60 21.90 -5.90
CA GLY A 146 1.35 22.43 -7.24
C GLY A 146 0.11 21.88 -7.93
N CYS A 147 -0.65 20.98 -7.32
CA CYS A 147 -1.82 20.40 -7.96
C CYS A 147 -3.06 21.29 -7.82
N GLU A 148 -3.92 21.26 -8.85
CA GLU A 148 -5.26 21.84 -8.80
C GLU A 148 -6.26 20.72 -8.52
N PHE A 149 -6.71 20.60 -7.27
CA PHE A 149 -7.83 19.73 -6.92
C PHE A 149 -9.13 20.51 -6.96
N CYS A 150 -10.07 20.13 -7.81
CA CYS A 150 -11.38 20.80 -7.94
C CYS A 150 -12.51 19.82 -7.61
N PHE A 151 -13.38 20.20 -6.69
CA PHE A 151 -14.58 19.47 -6.31
C PHE A 151 -15.82 20.36 -6.51
N GLU A 152 -16.80 19.90 -7.26
CA GLU A 152 -18.04 20.65 -7.60
C GLU A 152 -17.79 22.07 -8.13
N GLY A 153 -16.76 22.24 -8.97
CA GLY A 153 -16.39 23.51 -9.59
C GLY A 153 -15.62 24.48 -8.67
N LYS A 154 -15.23 24.05 -7.46
CA LYS A 154 -14.39 24.82 -6.55
C LYS A 154 -13.02 24.18 -6.47
N CYS A 155 -11.96 24.97 -6.72
CA CYS A 155 -10.57 24.50 -6.53
C CYS A 155 -10.19 24.66 -5.07
N LEU A 156 -9.71 23.58 -4.48
CA LEU A 156 -9.34 23.47 -3.08
C LEU A 156 -7.85 23.13 -2.98
N PRO A 157 -7.08 23.83 -2.15
CA PRO A 157 -5.68 23.50 -1.95
C PRO A 157 -5.57 22.17 -1.20
N LEU A 158 -4.58 21.35 -1.60
CA LEU A 158 -4.18 20.15 -0.87
C LEU A 158 -2.74 20.32 -0.43
N SER A 159 -2.44 19.86 0.78
CA SER A 159 -1.08 19.75 1.29
C SER A 159 -0.90 18.45 2.06
N ILE A 160 0.34 18.03 2.19
CA ILE A 160 0.73 16.83 2.92
C ILE A 160 1.98 17.11 3.72
N ALA A 161 2.08 16.51 4.90
CA ALA A 161 3.31 16.42 5.67
C ALA A 161 3.96 15.06 5.43
N ILE A 162 5.28 15.00 5.29
CA ILE A 162 6.01 13.76 5.00
C ILE A 162 7.19 13.63 5.97
N GLY A 163 7.20 12.55 6.76
CA GLY A 163 8.40 12.09 7.46
C GLY A 163 8.95 10.82 6.80
N PHE A 164 10.25 10.58 6.89
CA PHE A 164 10.81 9.34 6.38
C PHE A 164 11.88 8.75 7.30
N THR A 165 12.07 7.45 7.17
CA THR A 165 13.12 6.70 7.85
C THR A 165 13.63 5.55 7.01
N HIS A 166 14.85 5.11 7.29
CA HIS A 166 15.47 3.96 6.63
C HIS A 166 15.35 2.72 7.49
N LEU A 167 15.42 1.56 6.84
CA LEU A 167 15.54 0.28 7.53
C LEU A 167 16.89 0.18 8.24
N GLN A 168 16.86 -0.37 9.45
CA GLN A 168 18.02 -0.63 10.29
C GLN A 168 18.04 -2.11 10.69
N SER A 169 19.22 -2.62 11.01
CA SER A 169 19.34 -4.02 11.46
C SER A 169 18.58 -4.25 12.77
N GLY A 170 17.77 -5.31 12.78
CA GLY A 170 16.94 -5.67 13.94
C GLY A 170 15.67 -4.84 14.09
N ASP A 171 15.28 -4.05 13.08
CA ASP A 171 14.00 -3.35 13.08
C ASP A 171 12.82 -4.31 13.19
N SER A 172 11.71 -3.78 13.74
CA SER A 172 10.38 -4.34 13.56
C SER A 172 9.52 -3.35 12.76
N ALA A 173 8.48 -3.83 12.11
CA ALA A 173 7.56 -2.96 11.35
C ALA A 173 7.01 -1.83 12.22
N VAL A 174 6.70 -2.09 13.50
CA VAL A 174 6.23 -1.08 14.45
C VAL A 174 7.29 -0.01 14.68
N ALA A 175 8.54 -0.40 14.94
CA ALA A 175 9.63 0.56 15.19
C ALA A 175 9.92 1.45 13.97
N VAL A 176 9.81 0.91 12.76
CA VAL A 176 9.99 1.68 11.51
C VAL A 176 8.84 2.68 11.35
N LEU A 177 7.60 2.25 11.56
CA LEU A 177 6.43 3.12 11.47
C LEU A 177 6.49 4.26 12.51
N ASP A 178 6.76 3.94 13.77
CA ASP A 178 6.86 4.94 14.85
C ASP A 178 7.95 5.98 14.55
N ARG A 179 9.10 5.53 14.05
CA ARG A 179 10.23 6.41 13.72
C ARG A 179 9.93 7.34 12.53
N ALA A 180 9.17 6.86 11.54
CA ALA A 180 8.74 7.67 10.40
C ALA A 180 7.65 8.68 10.79
N ASP A 181 6.71 8.27 11.64
CA ASP A 181 5.66 9.14 12.20
C ASP A 181 6.26 10.26 13.05
N GLU A 182 7.22 9.95 13.95
CA GLU A 182 7.96 10.96 14.70
C GLU A 182 8.72 11.95 13.79
N ALA A 183 9.24 11.48 12.66
CA ALA A 183 9.91 12.36 11.70
C ALA A 183 8.89 13.29 11.02
N MET A 184 7.73 12.77 10.63
CA MET A 184 6.63 13.55 10.04
C MET A 184 6.10 14.62 11.01
N TYR A 185 5.92 14.25 12.28
CA TYR A 185 5.43 15.21 13.29
C TYR A 185 6.40 16.38 13.50
N ARG A 186 7.72 16.12 13.46
CA ARG A 186 8.75 17.16 13.54
C ARG A 186 8.71 18.15 12.37
N GLU A 187 8.41 17.65 11.16
CA GLU A 187 8.23 18.51 9.99
C GLU A 187 6.97 19.38 10.13
N LYS A 188 5.87 18.84 10.64
CA LYS A 188 4.63 19.59 10.91
C LYS A 188 4.83 20.72 11.92
N ASP A 189 5.61 20.48 12.98
CA ASP A 189 5.86 21.49 14.02
C ASP A 189 6.83 22.59 13.54
N ALA A 190 7.57 22.36 12.45
CA ALA A 190 8.54 23.31 11.88
C ALA A 190 7.97 24.20 10.77
N ALA A 191 6.79 23.89 10.25
CA ALA A 191 6.12 24.59 9.14
C ALA A 191 5.13 25.64 9.62
#